data_929fe7497558724eaeb2f19a16f032bc
#
_entry.id   929fe7497558724eaeb2f19a16f032bc
#
_cell.length_a   1.000
_cell.length_b   1.000
_cell.length_c   1.000
_cell.angle_alpha   90.00
_cell.angle_beta   90.00
_cell.angle_gamma   90.00
#
_symmetry.space_group_name_H-M   'P 1'
#
loop_
_entity.id
_entity.type
_entity.pdbx_description
1 polymer ?
#
loop_
_entity_poly.entity_id
_entity_poly.type
_entity_poly.pdbx_seq_one_letter_code
_entity_poly.pdbx_strand_id
1 'polypeptide(L)'
;MDCRLYRKGLIVCVAFLSQHLGYAQNGPNWRDSLTAINKQIAESAWSTDLHLRKAAYNMELKQWQYAVDEYALVLRREPRNPAALFYRAYANTHLRRFDLSRNDLNDLLAIVPTHFEARLSLSVVLQQLGRKQEALDMLNQTIQLHQDSAVAYAARANLERQLKQDEVALYDWQRAEQLAPRDPTYVVSHVDLLLVLGRHREAQRVLDAAVKRGIPRGMLAEWYEKTKHQK
;
A
#
# COMPACT_ATOMS: atom_id res chain seq x y z
N MET A 1 15.27 -11.60 -12.02
CA MET A 1 14.83 -10.36 -11.33
C MET A 1 13.40 -10.59 -10.85
N ASP A 2 13.26 -10.85 -9.56
CA ASP A 2 12.07 -11.52 -9.01
C ASP A 2 10.91 -10.55 -8.78
N CYS A 3 9.84 -10.76 -9.53
CA CYS A 3 8.59 -9.97 -9.52
C CYS A 3 7.76 -10.13 -8.22
N ARG A 4 8.27 -10.91 -7.24
CA ARG A 4 7.55 -11.27 -6.01
C ARG A 4 7.54 -10.17 -4.94
N LEU A 5 8.55 -9.31 -4.90
CA LEU A 5 8.64 -8.21 -3.92
C LEU A 5 7.70 -7.04 -4.25
N TYR A 6 7.39 -6.84 -5.54
CA TYR A 6 6.45 -5.81 -5.99
C TYR A 6 4.99 -6.09 -5.59
N ARG A 7 4.65 -7.37 -5.42
CA ARG A 7 3.29 -7.78 -5.02
C ARG A 7 2.95 -7.42 -3.56
N LYS A 8 3.96 -7.28 -2.69
CA LYS A 8 3.76 -6.98 -1.25
C LYS A 8 3.58 -5.49 -0.97
N GLY A 9 4.20 -4.59 -1.73
CA GLY A 9 4.03 -3.14 -1.56
C GLY A 9 2.64 -2.62 -1.91
N LEU A 10 1.96 -3.26 -2.88
CA LEU A 10 0.56 -2.92 -3.23
C LEU A 10 -0.46 -3.50 -2.23
N ILE A 11 -0.10 -4.57 -1.52
CA ILE A 11 -0.98 -5.27 -0.56
C ILE A 11 -1.22 -4.43 0.70
N VAL A 12 -0.31 -3.52 1.07
CA VAL A 12 -0.47 -2.70 2.28
C VAL A 12 -1.69 -1.76 2.18
N CYS A 13 -2.01 -1.25 0.98
CA CYS A 13 -3.23 -0.44 0.80
C CYS A 13 -4.52 -1.27 0.81
N VAL A 14 -4.46 -2.56 0.50
CA VAL A 14 -5.65 -3.46 0.48
C VAL A 14 -5.93 -4.05 1.86
N ALA A 15 -4.91 -4.21 2.71
CA ALA A 15 -5.07 -4.80 4.05
C ALA A 15 -5.90 -3.92 5.00
N PHE A 16 -6.00 -2.61 4.77
CA PHE A 16 -6.84 -1.74 5.60
C PHE A 16 -8.34 -1.91 5.37
N LEU A 17 -8.76 -2.41 4.20
CA LEU A 17 -10.18 -2.71 3.95
C LEU A 17 -10.64 -4.05 4.54
N SER A 18 -9.71 -4.97 4.83
CA SER A 18 -10.04 -6.32 5.33
C SER A 18 -10.07 -6.44 6.85
N GLN A 19 -9.58 -5.46 7.62
CA GLN A 19 -9.51 -5.56 9.10
C GLN A 19 -10.85 -5.29 9.82
N HIS A 20 -11.89 -4.85 9.12
CA HIS A 20 -13.20 -4.62 9.75
C HIS A 20 -14.25 -5.70 9.54
N LEU A 21 -13.94 -6.80 8.86
CA LEU A 21 -14.89 -7.89 8.65
C LEU A 21 -14.27 -9.24 9.02
N GLY A 22 -14.18 -9.50 10.32
CA GLY A 22 -14.15 -10.87 10.84
C GLY A 22 -15.49 -11.52 10.57
N TYR A 23 -15.75 -12.01 9.36
CA TYR A 23 -16.88 -12.85 9.03
C TYR A 23 -16.45 -14.08 8.22
N ALA A 24 -16.99 -15.20 8.70
CA ALA A 24 -16.90 -16.55 8.22
C ALA A 24 -16.96 -16.72 6.69
N GLN A 25 -16.54 -17.88 6.24
CA GLN A 25 -16.45 -18.56 4.96
C GLN A 25 -17.48 -18.26 3.83
N ASN A 26 -18.43 -17.34 4.02
CA ASN A 26 -19.35 -16.82 2.99
C ASN A 26 -19.25 -15.30 2.95
N GLY A 27 -18.22 -14.76 2.28
CA GLY A 27 -18.14 -13.34 1.95
C GLY A 27 -19.36 -12.90 1.13
N PRO A 28 -19.72 -11.59 1.14
CA PRO A 28 -20.86 -11.08 0.35
C PRO A 28 -20.73 -11.50 -1.11
N ASN A 29 -21.82 -11.98 -1.70
CA ASN A 29 -21.85 -12.18 -3.16
C ASN A 29 -21.91 -10.82 -3.86
N TRP A 30 -20.75 -10.29 -4.22
CA TRP A 30 -20.62 -8.97 -4.85
C TRP A 30 -21.42 -8.84 -6.15
N ARG A 31 -21.66 -9.94 -6.88
CA ARG A 31 -22.50 -9.94 -8.09
C ARG A 31 -23.98 -9.68 -7.75
N ASP A 32 -24.49 -10.32 -6.70
CA ASP A 32 -25.86 -10.10 -6.24
C ASP A 32 -25.99 -8.67 -5.68
N SER A 33 -25.00 -8.20 -4.93
CA SER A 33 -24.93 -6.82 -4.45
C SER A 33 -24.95 -5.82 -5.62
N LEU A 34 -24.22 -6.11 -6.70
CA LEU A 34 -24.18 -5.28 -7.90
C LEU A 34 -25.54 -5.27 -8.62
N THR A 35 -26.21 -6.41 -8.69
CA THR A 35 -27.57 -6.50 -9.25
C THR A 35 -28.58 -5.70 -8.45
N ALA A 36 -28.54 -5.83 -7.13
CA ALA A 36 -29.44 -5.10 -6.22
C ALA A 36 -29.23 -3.58 -6.31
N ILE A 37 -27.97 -3.11 -6.33
CA ILE A 37 -27.69 -1.67 -6.39
C ILE A 37 -28.05 -1.07 -7.76
N ASN A 38 -27.91 -1.82 -8.86
CA ASN A 38 -28.37 -1.38 -10.18
C ASN A 38 -29.89 -1.14 -10.20
N LYS A 39 -30.66 -2.01 -9.53
CA LYS A 39 -32.11 -1.81 -9.39
C LYS A 39 -32.43 -0.54 -8.59
N GLN A 40 -31.73 -0.32 -7.47
CA GLN A 40 -31.91 0.89 -6.66
C GLN A 40 -31.56 2.17 -7.45
N ILE A 41 -30.51 2.15 -8.26
CA ILE A 41 -30.14 3.29 -9.11
C ILE A 41 -31.20 3.56 -10.18
N ALA A 42 -31.82 2.51 -10.76
CA ALA A 42 -32.84 2.66 -11.78
C ALA A 42 -34.18 3.22 -11.20
N GLU A 43 -34.46 2.95 -9.93
CA GLU A 43 -35.70 3.35 -9.26
C GLU A 43 -35.58 4.71 -8.54
N SER A 44 -34.38 5.27 -8.43
CA SER A 44 -34.11 6.49 -7.66
C SER A 44 -33.65 7.65 -8.53
N ALA A 45 -33.91 8.90 -8.05
CA ALA A 45 -33.13 10.04 -8.52
C ALA A 45 -31.64 9.82 -8.27
N TRP A 46 -30.76 10.70 -8.77
CA TRP A 46 -29.34 10.63 -8.55
C TRP A 46 -28.98 10.48 -7.05
N SER A 47 -28.13 9.51 -6.75
CA SER A 47 -27.56 9.32 -5.42
C SER A 47 -26.07 9.04 -5.50
N THR A 48 -25.25 9.95 -4.97
CA THR A 48 -23.79 9.79 -4.86
C THR A 48 -23.43 8.51 -4.10
N ASP A 49 -24.13 8.20 -3.00
CA ASP A 49 -23.89 6.99 -2.20
C ASP A 49 -24.07 5.71 -3.03
N LEU A 50 -25.16 5.63 -3.81
CA LEU A 50 -25.39 4.44 -4.64
C LEU A 50 -24.31 4.24 -5.69
N HIS A 51 -23.84 5.31 -6.34
CA HIS A 51 -22.75 5.22 -7.30
C HIS A 51 -21.40 4.88 -6.66
N LEU A 52 -21.09 5.44 -5.48
CA LEU A 52 -19.89 5.07 -4.72
C LEU A 52 -19.92 3.59 -4.31
N ARG A 53 -21.04 3.10 -3.82
CA ARG A 53 -21.21 1.67 -3.46
C ARG A 53 -21.12 0.76 -4.68
N LYS A 54 -21.72 1.12 -5.80
CA LYS A 54 -21.62 0.37 -7.05
C LYS A 54 -20.17 0.30 -7.52
N ALA A 55 -19.45 1.42 -7.48
CA ALA A 55 -18.03 1.47 -7.79
C ALA A 55 -17.22 0.55 -6.86
N ALA A 56 -17.49 0.56 -5.54
CA ALA A 56 -16.83 -0.33 -4.58
C ALA A 56 -17.09 -1.82 -4.89
N TYR A 57 -18.31 -2.20 -5.27
CA TYR A 57 -18.61 -3.58 -5.67
C TYR A 57 -17.85 -3.99 -6.96
N ASN A 58 -17.74 -3.07 -7.92
CA ASN A 58 -16.90 -3.30 -9.10
C ASN A 58 -15.42 -3.46 -8.74
N MET A 59 -14.91 -2.71 -7.74
CA MET A 59 -13.54 -2.87 -7.23
C MET A 59 -13.31 -4.27 -6.65
N GLU A 60 -14.23 -4.77 -5.80
CA GLU A 60 -14.15 -6.10 -5.22
C GLU A 60 -14.17 -7.21 -6.29
N LEU A 61 -14.93 -7.00 -7.36
CA LEU A 61 -14.97 -7.88 -8.53
C LEU A 61 -13.79 -7.70 -9.48
N LYS A 62 -12.83 -6.80 -9.16
CA LYS A 62 -11.69 -6.40 -10.03
C LYS A 62 -12.12 -5.87 -11.40
N GLN A 63 -13.32 -5.36 -11.50
CA GLN A 63 -13.88 -4.72 -12.67
C GLN A 63 -13.47 -3.24 -12.71
N TRP A 64 -12.16 -3.01 -12.81
CA TRP A 64 -11.54 -1.69 -12.61
C TRP A 64 -12.10 -0.59 -13.50
N GLN A 65 -12.38 -0.91 -14.78
CA GLN A 65 -12.94 0.09 -15.69
C GLN A 65 -14.35 0.52 -15.27
N TYR A 66 -15.21 -0.42 -14.88
CA TYR A 66 -16.56 -0.08 -14.41
C TYR A 66 -16.50 0.75 -13.12
N ALA A 67 -15.53 0.46 -12.24
CA ALA A 67 -15.32 1.28 -11.05
C ALA A 67 -14.90 2.72 -11.41
N VAL A 68 -13.95 2.89 -12.36
CA VAL A 68 -13.52 4.20 -12.87
C VAL A 68 -14.70 4.98 -13.43
N ASP A 69 -15.57 4.32 -14.21
CA ASP A 69 -16.72 4.97 -14.83
C ASP A 69 -17.73 5.48 -13.78
N GLU A 70 -18.02 4.69 -12.74
CA GLU A 70 -18.91 5.09 -11.65
C GLU A 70 -18.31 6.25 -10.83
N TYR A 71 -17.01 6.19 -10.46
CA TYR A 71 -16.36 7.31 -9.78
C TYR A 71 -16.31 8.56 -10.65
N ALA A 72 -16.16 8.43 -11.97
CA ALA A 72 -16.21 9.56 -12.90
C ALA A 72 -17.62 10.19 -12.95
N LEU A 73 -18.69 9.40 -12.81
CA LEU A 73 -20.05 9.91 -12.68
C LEU A 73 -20.21 10.78 -11.41
N VAL A 74 -19.68 10.28 -10.28
CA VAL A 74 -19.68 11.03 -9.01
C VAL A 74 -18.92 12.35 -9.18
N LEU A 75 -17.70 12.29 -9.73
CA LEU A 75 -16.83 13.47 -9.85
C LEU A 75 -17.33 14.52 -10.86
N ARG A 76 -18.21 14.16 -11.78
CA ARG A 76 -18.90 15.16 -12.63
C ARG A 76 -19.84 16.04 -11.83
N ARG A 77 -20.44 15.53 -10.76
CA ARG A 77 -21.38 16.28 -9.90
C ARG A 77 -20.69 16.86 -8.67
N GLU A 78 -19.74 16.12 -8.14
CA GLU A 78 -18.98 16.46 -6.95
C GLU A 78 -17.47 16.40 -7.25
N PRO A 79 -16.91 17.40 -7.97
CA PRO A 79 -15.52 17.35 -8.44
C PRO A 79 -14.48 17.25 -7.32
N ARG A 80 -14.86 17.59 -6.10
CA ARG A 80 -14.01 17.55 -4.91
C ARG A 80 -14.38 16.42 -3.94
N ASN A 81 -15.07 15.37 -4.39
CA ASN A 81 -15.38 14.22 -3.53
C ASN A 81 -14.12 13.41 -3.25
N PRO A 82 -13.59 13.39 -2.00
CA PRO A 82 -12.30 12.79 -1.69
C PRO A 82 -12.29 11.27 -1.90
N ALA A 83 -13.41 10.59 -1.57
CA ALA A 83 -13.53 9.14 -1.73
C ALA A 83 -13.50 8.76 -3.22
N ALA A 84 -14.25 9.49 -4.06
CA ALA A 84 -14.25 9.23 -5.50
C ALA A 84 -12.89 9.46 -6.14
N LEU A 85 -12.16 10.53 -5.77
CA LEU A 85 -10.81 10.80 -6.24
C LEU A 85 -9.86 9.67 -5.84
N PHE A 86 -9.86 9.29 -4.56
CA PHE A 86 -8.94 8.26 -4.05
C PHE A 86 -9.16 6.91 -4.74
N TYR A 87 -10.40 6.43 -4.77
CA TYR A 87 -10.69 5.11 -5.32
C TYR A 87 -10.65 5.07 -6.85
N ARG A 88 -10.91 6.20 -7.56
CA ARG A 88 -10.66 6.27 -8.99
C ARG A 88 -9.17 6.20 -9.32
N ALA A 89 -8.34 6.90 -8.54
CA ALA A 89 -6.90 6.81 -8.64
C ALA A 89 -6.41 5.36 -8.43
N TYR A 90 -6.93 4.69 -7.41
CA TYR A 90 -6.61 3.29 -7.13
C TYR A 90 -6.98 2.37 -8.30
N ALA A 91 -8.20 2.49 -8.84
CA ALA A 91 -8.64 1.72 -10.01
C ALA A 91 -7.78 2.01 -11.25
N ASN A 92 -7.44 3.30 -11.51
CA ASN A 92 -6.54 3.69 -12.58
C ASN A 92 -5.13 3.10 -12.42
N THR A 93 -4.62 2.99 -11.20
CA THR A 93 -3.34 2.31 -10.92
C THR A 93 -3.38 0.84 -11.35
N HIS A 94 -4.46 0.13 -11.05
CA HIS A 94 -4.65 -1.25 -11.50
C HIS A 94 -4.77 -1.40 -13.03
N LEU A 95 -5.32 -0.40 -13.68
CA LEU A 95 -5.37 -0.30 -15.16
C LEU A 95 -4.05 0.20 -15.76
N ARG A 96 -3.01 0.45 -14.95
CA ARG A 96 -1.72 1.03 -15.32
C ARG A 96 -1.82 2.43 -15.96
N ARG A 97 -2.88 3.15 -15.66
CA ARG A 97 -3.11 4.53 -16.10
C ARG A 97 -2.52 5.50 -15.06
N PHE A 98 -1.19 5.45 -14.92
CA PHE A 98 -0.50 6.11 -13.82
C PHE A 98 -0.63 7.64 -13.84
N ASP A 99 -0.68 8.26 -15.03
CA ASP A 99 -0.88 9.72 -15.11
C ASP A 99 -2.27 10.14 -14.62
N LEU A 100 -3.32 9.38 -14.93
CA LEU A 100 -4.67 9.65 -14.43
C LEU A 100 -4.75 9.44 -12.91
N SER A 101 -4.13 8.37 -12.42
CA SER A 101 -4.03 8.12 -10.98
C SER A 101 -3.30 9.26 -10.26
N ARG A 102 -2.16 9.72 -10.79
CA ARG A 102 -1.40 10.85 -10.23
C ARG A 102 -2.25 12.11 -10.14
N ASN A 103 -3.01 12.43 -11.20
CA ASN A 103 -3.84 13.62 -11.22
C ASN A 103 -4.93 13.57 -10.13
N ASP A 104 -5.65 12.44 -10.02
CA ASP A 104 -6.67 12.25 -8.99
C ASP A 104 -6.09 12.34 -7.56
N LEU A 105 -4.89 11.76 -7.34
CA LEU A 105 -4.22 11.84 -6.04
C LEU A 105 -3.75 13.27 -5.71
N ASN A 106 -3.28 14.02 -6.69
CA ASN A 106 -2.92 15.42 -6.50
C ASN A 106 -4.16 16.27 -6.19
N ASP A 107 -5.26 16.06 -6.89
CA ASP A 107 -6.54 16.74 -6.63
C ASP A 107 -7.04 16.43 -5.22
N LEU A 108 -6.93 15.16 -4.78
CA LEU A 108 -7.25 14.78 -3.41
C LEU A 108 -6.35 15.48 -2.39
N LEU A 109 -5.05 15.51 -2.61
CA LEU A 109 -4.10 16.15 -1.69
C LEU A 109 -4.22 17.67 -1.66
N ALA A 110 -4.76 18.30 -2.71
CA ALA A 110 -5.14 19.70 -2.69
C ALA A 110 -6.36 19.98 -1.80
N ILE A 111 -7.20 18.96 -1.54
CA ILE A 111 -8.38 19.05 -0.65
C ILE A 111 -8.00 18.64 0.78
N VAL A 112 -7.26 17.55 0.92
CA VAL A 112 -6.83 16.95 2.19
C VAL A 112 -5.32 16.72 2.16
N PRO A 113 -4.51 17.76 2.44
CA PRO A 113 -3.04 17.69 2.33
C PRO A 113 -2.38 16.62 3.22
N THR A 114 -3.03 16.25 4.32
CA THR A 114 -2.51 15.26 5.29
C THR A 114 -3.01 13.84 5.03
N HIS A 115 -3.72 13.58 3.93
CA HIS A 115 -4.26 12.24 3.65
C HIS A 115 -3.14 11.22 3.43
N PHE A 116 -2.91 10.40 4.44
CA PHE A 116 -1.77 9.48 4.52
C PHE A 116 -1.73 8.48 3.36
N GLU A 117 -2.84 7.77 3.12
CA GLU A 117 -2.93 6.74 2.08
C GLU A 117 -2.76 7.33 0.67
N ALA A 118 -3.25 8.56 0.44
CA ALA A 118 -3.07 9.25 -0.84
C ALA A 118 -1.61 9.60 -1.08
N ARG A 119 -0.88 10.04 -0.06
CA ARG A 119 0.57 10.32 -0.15
C ARG A 119 1.37 9.06 -0.45
N LEU A 120 1.09 7.97 0.25
CA LEU A 120 1.72 6.68 -0.03
C LEU A 120 1.41 6.19 -1.45
N SER A 121 0.14 6.25 -1.85
CA SER A 121 -0.29 5.86 -3.20
C SER A 121 0.38 6.71 -4.28
N LEU A 122 0.47 8.03 -4.06
CA LEU A 122 1.15 8.93 -4.99
C LEU A 122 2.64 8.60 -5.12
N SER A 123 3.32 8.27 -4.00
CA SER A 123 4.73 7.87 -4.06
C SER A 123 4.93 6.60 -4.91
N VAL A 124 4.01 5.62 -4.81
CA VAL A 124 4.05 4.41 -5.65
C VAL A 124 3.79 4.76 -7.12
N VAL A 125 2.79 5.57 -7.40
CA VAL A 125 2.47 6.00 -8.77
C VAL A 125 3.63 6.77 -9.41
N LEU A 126 4.29 7.67 -8.67
CA LEU A 126 5.47 8.40 -9.13
C LEU A 126 6.64 7.44 -9.46
N GLN A 127 6.84 6.40 -8.66
CA GLN A 127 7.83 5.36 -8.98
C GLN A 127 7.50 4.63 -10.29
N GLN A 128 6.22 4.30 -10.53
CA GLN A 128 5.80 3.67 -11.80
C GLN A 128 5.99 4.58 -13.01
N LEU A 129 5.90 5.89 -12.82
CA LEU A 129 6.20 6.92 -13.83
C LEU A 129 7.70 7.20 -14.01
N GLY A 130 8.57 6.52 -13.26
CA GLY A 130 10.02 6.76 -13.26
C GLY A 130 10.47 8.02 -12.51
N ARG A 131 9.54 8.73 -11.86
CA ARG A 131 9.76 9.98 -11.12
C ARG A 131 10.22 9.72 -9.69
N LYS A 132 11.34 8.97 -9.55
CA LYS A 132 11.79 8.44 -8.26
C LYS A 132 12.15 9.53 -7.25
N GLN A 133 12.72 10.65 -7.70
CA GLN A 133 13.07 11.75 -6.80
C GLN A 133 11.83 12.37 -6.18
N GLU A 134 10.80 12.63 -6.97
CA GLU A 134 9.54 13.18 -6.46
C GLU A 134 8.82 12.18 -5.53
N ALA A 135 8.94 10.88 -5.80
CA ALA A 135 8.44 9.85 -4.89
C ALA A 135 9.16 9.89 -3.54
N LEU A 136 10.49 10.10 -3.55
CA LEU A 136 11.30 10.24 -2.33
C LEU A 136 10.90 11.50 -1.54
N ASP A 137 10.72 12.61 -2.22
CA ASP A 137 10.28 13.87 -1.60
C ASP A 137 8.89 13.74 -0.97
N MET A 138 7.96 13.04 -1.65
CA MET A 138 6.63 12.73 -1.12
C MET A 138 6.73 11.87 0.15
N LEU A 139 7.58 10.85 0.16
CA LEU A 139 7.78 9.99 1.34
C LEU A 139 8.45 10.74 2.49
N ASN A 140 9.41 11.62 2.21
CA ASN A 140 10.02 12.48 3.22
C ASN A 140 8.98 13.37 3.91
N GLN A 141 8.12 14.04 3.13
CA GLN A 141 7.02 14.84 3.66
C GLN A 141 6.01 13.98 4.44
N THR A 142 5.73 12.77 3.96
CA THR A 142 4.81 11.85 4.64
C THR A 142 5.35 11.44 6.01
N ILE A 143 6.64 11.14 6.12
CA ILE A 143 7.30 10.82 7.39
C ILE A 143 7.32 12.02 8.33
N GLN A 144 7.53 13.24 7.84
CA GLN A 144 7.46 14.45 8.67
C GLN A 144 6.08 14.63 9.32
N LEU A 145 5.00 14.29 8.60
CA LEU A 145 3.62 14.37 9.10
C LEU A 145 3.23 13.17 9.98
N HIS A 146 3.84 12.01 9.77
CA HIS A 146 3.49 10.73 10.40
C HIS A 146 4.75 9.99 10.86
N GLN A 147 5.45 10.58 11.88
CA GLN A 147 6.75 10.09 12.36
C GLN A 147 6.68 8.72 13.07
N ASP A 148 5.49 8.28 13.41
CA ASP A 148 5.19 6.98 14.04
C ASP A 148 4.74 5.91 13.04
N SER A 149 4.76 6.20 11.75
CA SER A 149 4.29 5.27 10.73
C SER A 149 5.41 4.34 10.25
N ALA A 150 5.41 3.09 10.73
CA ALA A 150 6.29 2.04 10.23
C ALA A 150 6.17 1.84 8.70
N VAL A 151 4.95 1.98 8.16
CA VAL A 151 4.67 1.84 6.72
C VAL A 151 5.37 2.92 5.89
N ALA A 152 5.41 4.17 6.37
CA ALA A 152 6.05 5.27 5.65
C ALA A 152 7.57 5.07 5.57
N TYR A 153 8.22 4.67 6.68
CA TYR A 153 9.64 4.33 6.68
C TYR A 153 9.94 3.14 5.77
N ALA A 154 9.14 2.07 5.84
CA ALA A 154 9.30 0.90 4.98
C ALA A 154 9.13 1.24 3.48
N ALA A 155 8.19 2.12 3.14
CA ALA A 155 8.01 2.59 1.77
C ALA A 155 9.22 3.37 1.27
N ARG A 156 9.82 4.25 2.11
CA ARG A 156 11.03 5.00 1.77
C ARG A 156 12.23 4.07 1.64
N ALA A 157 12.45 3.14 2.57
CA ALA A 157 13.51 2.14 2.51
C ALA A 157 13.48 1.34 1.19
N ASN A 158 12.29 0.94 0.74
CA ASN A 158 12.14 0.23 -0.54
C ASN A 158 12.57 1.09 -1.74
N LEU A 159 12.26 2.37 -1.72
CA LEU A 159 12.66 3.29 -2.79
C LEU A 159 14.16 3.58 -2.74
N GLU A 160 14.73 3.79 -1.56
CA GLU A 160 16.16 4.02 -1.35
C GLU A 160 17.01 2.83 -1.84
N ARG A 161 16.57 1.60 -1.59
CA ARG A 161 17.20 0.40 -2.18
C ARG A 161 17.18 0.43 -3.71
N GLN A 162 16.09 0.85 -4.32
CA GLN A 162 16.02 1.00 -5.79
C GLN A 162 16.95 2.10 -6.31
N LEU A 163 17.30 3.07 -5.45
CA LEU A 163 18.25 4.14 -5.71
C LEU A 163 19.69 3.76 -5.33
N LYS A 164 19.90 2.51 -4.85
CA LYS A 164 21.19 1.98 -4.35
C LYS A 164 21.73 2.75 -3.13
N GLN A 165 20.83 3.29 -2.31
CA GLN A 165 21.13 3.98 -1.06
C GLN A 165 20.92 3.01 0.12
N ASP A 166 21.66 1.90 0.10
CA ASP A 166 21.39 0.75 0.97
C ASP A 166 21.58 1.06 2.46
N GLU A 167 22.54 1.90 2.84
CA GLU A 167 22.77 2.27 4.25
C GLU A 167 21.63 3.15 4.79
N VAL A 168 21.06 4.04 3.97
CA VAL A 168 19.89 4.85 4.36
C VAL A 168 18.67 3.95 4.49
N ALA A 169 18.48 3.02 3.56
CA ALA A 169 17.41 2.04 3.60
C ALA A 169 17.47 1.14 4.85
N LEU A 170 18.69 0.78 5.32
CA LEU A 170 18.87 0.03 6.58
C LEU A 170 18.35 0.81 7.78
N TYR A 171 18.66 2.10 7.87
CA TYR A 171 18.15 2.96 8.94
C TYR A 171 16.61 2.99 8.94
N ASP A 172 16.01 3.13 7.78
CA ASP A 172 14.55 3.17 7.65
C ASP A 172 13.88 1.82 7.97
N TRP A 173 14.49 0.69 7.56
CA TRP A 173 14.02 -0.63 7.97
C TRP A 173 14.10 -0.83 9.48
N GLN A 174 15.22 -0.42 10.09
CA GLN A 174 15.37 -0.46 11.53
C GLN A 174 14.31 0.39 12.25
N ARG A 175 14.00 1.56 11.70
CA ARG A 175 12.98 2.44 12.26
C ARG A 175 11.58 1.83 12.13
N ALA A 176 11.23 1.25 10.98
CA ALA A 176 9.97 0.52 10.78
C ALA A 176 9.82 -0.65 11.77
N GLU A 177 10.89 -1.43 11.97
CA GLU A 177 10.94 -2.52 12.93
C GLU A 177 10.73 -2.04 14.39
N GLN A 178 11.30 -0.91 14.76
CA GLN A 178 11.09 -0.30 16.10
C GLN A 178 9.66 0.15 16.33
N LEU A 179 9.02 0.70 15.31
CA LEU A 179 7.64 1.18 15.37
C LEU A 179 6.61 0.04 15.36
N ALA A 180 6.94 -1.08 14.72
CA ALA A 180 6.09 -2.28 14.67
C ALA A 180 6.88 -3.54 15.05
N PRO A 181 7.28 -3.71 16.33
CA PRO A 181 8.27 -4.69 16.77
C PRO A 181 7.82 -6.15 16.67
N ARG A 182 6.52 -6.40 16.45
CA ARG A 182 5.94 -7.74 16.28
C ARG A 182 5.57 -8.06 14.83
N ASP A 183 5.76 -7.13 13.90
CA ASP A 183 5.51 -7.40 12.49
C ASP A 183 6.76 -8.06 11.86
N PRO A 184 6.69 -9.33 11.46
CA PRO A 184 7.84 -10.02 10.88
C PRO A 184 8.25 -9.45 9.52
N THR A 185 7.36 -8.71 8.83
CA THR A 185 7.63 -8.15 7.49
C THR A 185 8.81 -7.17 7.52
N TYR A 186 8.87 -6.29 8.53
CA TYR A 186 9.93 -5.31 8.64
C TYR A 186 11.26 -5.95 9.06
N VAL A 187 11.20 -6.92 10.00
CA VAL A 187 12.37 -7.71 10.40
C VAL A 187 12.99 -8.44 9.20
N VAL A 188 12.15 -9.12 8.43
CA VAL A 188 12.59 -9.87 7.25
C VAL A 188 13.23 -8.94 6.21
N SER A 189 12.62 -7.80 5.94
CA SER A 189 13.15 -6.83 4.96
C SER A 189 14.48 -6.22 5.41
N HIS A 190 14.62 -5.93 6.71
CA HIS A 190 15.87 -5.46 7.31
C HIS A 190 16.97 -6.53 7.17
N VAL A 191 16.67 -7.78 7.56
CA VAL A 191 17.60 -8.92 7.46
C VAL A 191 17.98 -9.20 6.01
N ASP A 192 17.05 -9.21 5.08
CA ASP A 192 17.36 -9.41 3.65
C ASP A 192 18.36 -8.38 3.13
N LEU A 193 18.21 -7.12 3.53
CA LEU A 193 19.17 -6.09 3.12
C LEU A 193 20.55 -6.28 3.77
N LEU A 194 20.61 -6.63 5.07
CA LEU A 194 21.86 -6.96 5.75
C LEU A 194 22.60 -8.14 5.07
N LEU A 195 21.86 -9.17 4.67
CA LEU A 195 22.42 -10.33 3.95
C LEU A 195 22.95 -9.94 2.57
N VAL A 196 22.24 -9.09 1.83
CA VAL A 196 22.73 -8.55 0.54
C VAL A 196 24.05 -7.78 0.70
N LEU A 197 24.21 -7.08 1.83
CA LEU A 197 25.43 -6.33 2.17
C LEU A 197 26.53 -7.19 2.81
N GLY A 198 26.30 -8.52 2.94
CA GLY A 198 27.28 -9.44 3.58
C GLY A 198 27.37 -9.29 5.11
N ARG A 199 26.45 -8.56 5.74
CA ARG A 199 26.46 -8.26 7.19
C ARG A 199 25.76 -9.36 7.99
N HIS A 200 26.19 -10.63 7.77
CA HIS A 200 25.55 -11.85 8.34
C HIS A 200 25.43 -11.84 9.86
N ARG A 201 26.48 -11.36 10.59
CA ARG A 201 26.44 -11.29 12.04
C ARG A 201 25.39 -10.30 12.57
N GLU A 202 25.14 -9.24 11.84
CA GLU A 202 24.10 -8.25 12.20
C GLU A 202 22.72 -8.80 11.88
N ALA A 203 22.56 -9.43 10.73
CA ALA A 203 21.32 -10.15 10.37
C ALA A 203 20.93 -11.16 11.45
N GLN A 204 21.89 -11.96 11.93
CA GLN A 204 21.67 -12.92 13.04
C GLN A 204 21.19 -12.21 14.31
N ARG A 205 21.82 -11.08 14.70
CA ARG A 205 21.41 -10.31 15.89
C ARG A 205 19.99 -9.75 15.78
N VAL A 206 19.62 -9.27 14.59
CA VAL A 206 18.25 -8.77 14.32
C VAL A 206 17.24 -9.89 14.47
N LEU A 207 17.49 -11.09 13.92
CA LEU A 207 16.63 -12.26 14.06
C LEU A 207 16.47 -12.69 15.52
N ASP A 208 17.59 -12.75 16.28
CA ASP A 208 17.55 -13.15 17.69
C ASP A 208 16.78 -12.14 18.54
N ALA A 209 16.93 -10.85 18.26
CA ALA A 209 16.18 -9.79 18.91
C ALA A 209 14.66 -9.88 18.59
N ALA A 210 14.31 -10.19 17.34
CA ALA A 210 12.92 -10.37 16.91
C ALA A 210 12.23 -11.54 17.65
N VAL A 211 12.94 -12.67 17.80
CA VAL A 211 12.43 -13.82 18.58
C VAL A 211 12.23 -13.44 20.05
N LYS A 212 13.17 -12.69 20.66
CA LYS A 212 13.02 -12.18 22.05
C LYS A 212 11.81 -11.25 22.21
N ARG A 213 11.41 -10.53 21.17
CA ARG A 213 10.20 -9.68 21.13
C ARG A 213 8.90 -10.47 20.90
N GLY A 214 9.00 -11.79 20.69
CA GLY A 214 7.86 -12.69 20.59
C GLY A 214 7.47 -13.08 19.15
N ILE A 215 8.28 -12.79 18.13
CA ILE A 215 8.07 -13.35 16.80
C ILE A 215 8.47 -14.83 16.82
N PRO A 216 7.59 -15.77 16.41
CA PRO A 216 7.90 -17.20 16.42
C PRO A 216 9.11 -17.51 15.54
N ARG A 217 10.10 -18.23 16.09
CA ARG A 217 11.33 -18.59 15.37
C ARG A 217 11.05 -19.30 14.03
N GLY A 218 10.00 -20.12 13.98
CA GLY A 218 9.58 -20.83 12.77
C GLY A 218 9.25 -19.88 11.60
N MET A 219 8.70 -18.70 11.89
CA MET A 219 8.42 -17.69 10.85
C MET A 219 9.70 -17.08 10.25
N LEU A 220 10.83 -17.18 10.95
CA LEU A 220 12.11 -16.60 10.56
C LEU A 220 13.14 -17.68 10.15
N ALA A 221 12.75 -18.97 10.09
CA ALA A 221 13.64 -20.10 9.90
C ALA A 221 14.47 -19.97 8.61
N GLU A 222 13.85 -19.56 7.50
CA GLU A 222 14.54 -19.36 6.22
C GLU A 222 15.72 -18.37 6.34
N TRP A 223 15.50 -17.26 7.06
CA TRP A 223 16.53 -16.22 7.23
C TRP A 223 17.64 -16.68 8.18
N TYR A 224 17.32 -17.48 9.20
CA TYR A 224 18.36 -18.10 10.04
C TYR A 224 19.27 -19.01 9.22
N GLU A 225 18.74 -19.79 8.28
CA GLU A 225 19.59 -20.60 7.40
C GLU A 225 20.47 -19.73 6.49
N LYS A 226 19.91 -18.66 5.91
CA LYS A 226 20.67 -17.72 5.08
C LYS A 226 21.83 -17.04 5.83
N THR A 227 21.70 -16.80 7.14
CA THR A 227 22.81 -16.21 7.93
C THR A 227 23.99 -17.16 8.12
N LYS A 228 23.80 -18.49 8.02
CA LYS A 228 24.87 -19.49 8.19
C LYS A 228 25.78 -19.62 6.97
N HIS A 229 25.27 -19.31 5.78
CA HIS A 229 26.02 -19.42 4.54
C HIS A 229 26.89 -18.18 4.33
N GLN A 230 28.03 -18.13 5.05
CA GLN A 230 29.10 -17.17 4.74
C GLN A 230 29.87 -17.71 3.49
N LYS A 231 29.74 -17.02 2.35
CA LYS A 231 30.70 -17.18 1.25
C LYS A 231 31.88 -16.24 1.45
#